data_565813db14473fedbbdae4f195cbce5a
#
_entry.id   565813db14473fedbbdae4f195cbce5a
#
_cell.length_a   1.000
_cell.length_b   1.000
_cell.length_c   1.000
_cell.angle_alpha   90.00
_cell.angle_beta   90.00
_cell.angle_gamma   90.00
#
_symmetry.space_group_name_H-M   'P 1'
#
loop_
_entity.id
_entity.type
_entity.pdbx_description
1 polymer ?
#
loop_
_entity_poly.entity_id
_entity_poly.type
_entity_poly.pdbx_seq_one_letter_code
_entity_poly.pdbx_strand_id
1 'polypeptide(L)'
;QILPSEKAFAYKMKLDAMKRQAGRPRKDNSAPLGPNLIGTRSNQELAAESPDSKTQIQRYIRLTHLIPEILELVDNSVLKDQEMLQIAMRPAVELSYLRKEEQADLFAIMDEMDCTPSHAQAIKMRQMSEAKTGDERLAKDALVSIMKEEKPNQVEQFKIPKNRIA
;
A
#
# COMPACT_ATOMS: atom_id res chain seq x y z
N GLN A 1 -6.22 -17.77 8.52
CA GLN A 1 -5.36 -17.05 7.59
C GLN A 1 -5.15 -15.64 8.09
N ILE A 2 -3.88 -15.21 8.24
CA ILE A 2 -3.53 -13.87 8.73
C ILE A 2 -3.78 -12.85 7.61
N LEU A 3 -4.50 -11.79 7.92
CA LEU A 3 -4.80 -10.73 6.96
C LEU A 3 -3.56 -9.85 6.66
N PRO A 4 -3.48 -9.25 5.47
CA PRO A 4 -2.42 -8.29 5.13
C PRO A 4 -2.29 -7.13 6.12
N SER A 5 -3.41 -6.59 6.61
CA SER A 5 -3.43 -5.54 7.64
C SER A 5 -2.82 -6.00 8.95
N GLU A 6 -3.15 -7.21 9.41
CA GLU A 6 -2.61 -7.79 10.63
C GLU A 6 -1.08 -7.98 10.53
N LYS A 7 -0.59 -8.53 9.41
CA LYS A 7 0.85 -8.65 9.13
C LYS A 7 1.54 -7.29 9.09
N ALA A 8 0.91 -6.30 8.44
CA ALA A 8 1.46 -4.95 8.31
C ALA A 8 1.73 -4.32 9.68
N PHE A 9 0.74 -4.34 10.56
CA PHE A 9 0.90 -3.79 11.91
C PHE A 9 1.80 -4.63 12.80
N ALA A 10 1.76 -5.95 12.72
CA ALA A 10 2.63 -6.83 13.48
C ALA A 10 4.11 -6.59 13.13
N TYR A 11 4.45 -6.54 11.84
CA TYR A 11 5.82 -6.25 11.40
C TYR A 11 6.27 -4.83 11.77
N LYS A 12 5.39 -3.85 11.65
CA LYS A 12 5.70 -2.47 12.07
C LYS A 12 6.00 -2.40 13.56
N MET A 13 5.16 -3.00 14.40
CA MET A 13 5.36 -3.02 15.86
C MET A 13 6.67 -3.72 16.22
N LYS A 14 6.99 -4.85 15.60
CA LYS A 14 8.23 -5.59 15.85
C LYS A 14 9.45 -4.77 15.44
N LEU A 15 9.41 -4.14 14.26
CA LEU A 15 10.48 -3.27 13.78
C LEU A 15 10.71 -2.08 14.71
N ASP A 16 9.64 -1.44 15.17
CA ASP A 16 9.72 -0.30 16.09
C ASP A 16 10.27 -0.72 17.47
N ALA A 17 9.91 -1.91 17.94
CA ALA A 17 10.46 -2.48 19.18
C ALA A 17 11.97 -2.75 19.04
N MET A 18 12.42 -3.33 17.93
CA MET A 18 13.83 -3.58 17.64
C MET A 18 14.65 -2.28 17.57
N LYS A 19 14.09 -1.23 16.94
CA LYS A 19 14.73 0.09 16.87
C LYS A 19 14.88 0.73 18.26
N ARG A 20 13.90 0.56 19.15
CA ARG A 20 13.97 1.04 20.54
C ARG A 20 15.04 0.30 21.36
N GLN A 21 15.17 -1.01 21.17
CA GLN A 21 16.18 -1.83 21.84
C GLN A 21 17.60 -1.53 21.35
N ALA A 22 17.77 -1.11 20.10
CA ALA A 22 19.09 -0.74 19.55
C ALA A 22 19.71 0.51 20.22
N GLY A 23 18.98 1.15 21.14
CA GLY A 23 19.49 2.02 22.18
C GLY A 23 19.95 3.40 21.76
N ARG A 24 19.89 4.28 22.73
CA ARG A 24 20.53 5.59 22.78
C ARG A 24 22.00 5.47 22.32
N PRO A 25 22.47 6.23 21.33
CA PRO A 25 23.88 6.17 20.93
C PRO A 25 24.77 6.43 22.13
N ARG A 26 25.60 5.45 22.48
CA ARG A 26 26.70 5.67 23.43
C ARG A 26 27.58 6.75 22.84
N LYS A 27 27.87 7.75 23.67
CA LYS A 27 28.77 8.84 23.38
C LYS A 27 30.24 8.35 23.45
N ASP A 28 30.54 7.34 22.63
CA ASP A 28 31.93 6.91 22.44
C ASP A 28 32.35 7.29 21.03
N ASN A 29 33.53 7.91 20.93
CA ASN A 29 34.21 8.50 19.79
C ASN A 29 34.61 7.49 18.70
N SER A 30 33.81 6.48 18.40
CA SER A 30 33.97 5.65 17.21
C SER A 30 33.10 6.22 16.10
N ALA A 31 33.68 6.38 14.94
CA ALA A 31 33.08 6.98 13.77
C ALA A 31 31.61 6.62 13.57
N PRO A 32 30.72 7.58 13.27
CA PRO A 32 29.31 7.29 13.11
C PRO A 32 29.11 6.36 11.90
N LEU A 33 28.75 5.13 12.15
CA LEU A 33 28.09 4.29 11.16
C LEU A 33 26.84 5.06 10.71
N GLY A 34 26.83 5.46 9.43
CA GLY A 34 25.81 6.34 8.89
C GLY A 34 24.39 5.85 9.17
N PRO A 35 23.40 6.75 9.22
CA PRO A 35 22.02 6.47 9.63
C PRO A 35 21.30 5.38 8.83
N ASN A 36 21.84 5.03 7.66
CA ASN A 36 21.27 4.00 6.78
C ASN A 36 21.58 2.56 7.19
N LEU A 37 22.58 2.31 8.06
CA LEU A 37 22.98 0.96 8.46
C LEU A 37 22.11 0.39 9.59
N ILE A 38 21.59 1.22 10.47
CA ILE A 38 20.76 0.79 11.59
C ILE A 38 19.40 0.23 11.11
N GLY A 39 18.76 0.90 10.15
CA GLY A 39 17.49 0.46 9.57
C GLY A 39 17.61 -0.80 8.72
N THR A 40 18.73 -1.00 8.04
CA THR A 40 18.99 -2.19 7.21
C THR A 40 19.25 -3.43 8.07
N ARG A 41 19.94 -3.30 9.20
CA ARG A 41 20.24 -4.40 10.12
C ARG A 41 18.96 -4.93 10.78
N SER A 42 18.14 -4.04 11.33
CA SER A 42 16.87 -4.44 11.95
C SER A 42 15.90 -5.10 10.95
N ASN A 43 15.87 -4.64 9.71
CA ASN A 43 15.08 -5.28 8.67
C ASN A 43 15.61 -6.66 8.26
N GLN A 44 16.94 -6.88 8.31
CA GLN A 44 17.56 -8.18 8.04
C GLN A 44 17.28 -9.15 9.18
N GLU A 45 17.41 -8.71 10.42
CA GLU A 45 17.12 -9.51 11.61
C GLU A 45 15.64 -9.93 11.63
N LEU A 46 14.74 -9.00 11.34
CA LEU A 46 13.31 -9.28 11.26
C LEU A 46 12.99 -10.30 10.16
N ALA A 47 13.65 -10.23 9.01
CA ALA A 47 13.46 -11.18 7.91
C ALA A 47 13.99 -12.57 8.25
N ALA A 48 15.12 -12.66 9.00
CA ALA A 48 15.67 -13.93 9.43
C ALA A 48 14.77 -14.72 10.40
N GLU A 49 13.96 -14.00 11.18
CA GLU A 49 13.01 -14.57 12.15
C GLU A 49 11.59 -14.77 11.58
N SER A 50 11.35 -14.41 10.34
CA SER A 50 10.01 -14.38 9.74
C SER A 50 9.94 -15.30 8.52
N PRO A 51 8.76 -15.85 8.19
CA PRO A 51 8.56 -16.65 6.98
C PRO A 51 8.61 -15.81 5.70
N ASP A 52 8.43 -14.49 5.82
CA ASP A 52 8.40 -13.57 4.69
C ASP A 52 9.79 -12.96 4.40
N SER A 53 10.10 -12.74 3.12
CA SER A 53 11.35 -12.10 2.73
C SER A 53 11.42 -10.62 3.18
N LYS A 54 12.63 -10.08 3.28
CA LYS A 54 12.85 -8.65 3.60
C LYS A 54 12.00 -7.72 2.74
N THR A 55 11.94 -7.95 1.44
CA THR A 55 11.13 -7.16 0.51
C THR A 55 9.65 -7.27 0.80
N GLN A 56 9.18 -8.47 1.12
CA GLN A 56 7.78 -8.71 1.47
C GLN A 56 7.40 -8.01 2.77
N ILE A 57 8.25 -8.09 3.78
CA ILE A 57 8.04 -7.41 5.07
C ILE A 57 7.97 -5.88 4.87
N GLN A 58 8.84 -5.31 4.06
CA GLN A 58 8.81 -3.88 3.75
C GLN A 58 7.50 -3.47 3.05
N ARG A 59 6.98 -4.29 2.15
CA ARG A 59 5.68 -4.06 1.51
C ARG A 59 4.54 -4.10 2.53
N TYR A 60 4.52 -5.08 3.43
CA TYR A 60 3.53 -5.12 4.50
C TYR A 60 3.60 -3.88 5.39
N ILE A 61 4.79 -3.51 5.86
CA ILE A 61 4.98 -2.30 6.68
C ILE A 61 4.49 -1.05 5.92
N ARG A 62 4.72 -0.98 4.62
CA ARG A 62 4.27 0.14 3.81
C ARG A 62 2.73 0.28 3.80
N LEU A 63 2.00 -0.81 3.88
CA LEU A 63 0.52 -0.79 3.96
C LEU A 63 -0.01 -0.03 5.18
N THR A 64 0.77 0.13 6.25
CA THR A 64 0.35 0.90 7.42
C THR A 64 0.15 2.40 7.13
N HIS A 65 0.62 2.88 5.99
CA HIS A 65 0.41 4.25 5.53
C HIS A 65 -0.89 4.44 4.72
N LEU A 66 -1.63 3.37 4.47
CA LEU A 66 -2.96 3.45 3.86
C LEU A 66 -4.00 3.93 4.88
N ILE A 67 -5.03 4.61 4.40
CA ILE A 67 -6.22 4.86 5.22
C ILE A 67 -6.94 3.53 5.49
N PRO A 68 -7.67 3.39 6.62
CA PRO A 68 -8.32 2.13 6.98
C PRO A 68 -9.24 1.57 5.90
N GLU A 69 -9.96 2.42 5.20
CA GLU A 69 -10.91 2.05 4.14
C GLU A 69 -10.20 1.37 2.96
N ILE A 70 -9.04 1.88 2.53
CA ILE A 70 -8.26 1.26 1.45
C ILE A 70 -7.56 -0.01 1.96
N LEU A 71 -7.09 -0.02 3.20
CA LEU A 71 -6.47 -1.20 3.80
C LEU A 71 -7.44 -2.39 3.87
N GLU A 72 -8.71 -2.13 4.15
CA GLU A 72 -9.77 -3.14 4.12
C GLU A 72 -9.92 -3.77 2.73
N LEU A 73 -9.81 -2.98 1.65
CA LEU A 73 -9.84 -3.50 0.28
C LEU A 73 -8.66 -4.45 -0.02
N VAL A 74 -7.53 -4.25 0.65
CA VAL A 74 -6.38 -5.17 0.54
C VAL A 74 -6.69 -6.48 1.26
N ASP A 75 -7.32 -6.44 2.43
CA ASP A 75 -7.74 -7.63 3.16
C ASP A 75 -8.79 -8.43 2.36
N ASN A 76 -9.73 -7.75 1.71
CA ASN A 76 -10.73 -8.37 0.84
C ASN A 76 -10.09 -9.19 -0.30
N SER A 77 -8.93 -8.77 -0.80
CA SER A 77 -8.22 -9.49 -1.85
C SER A 77 -7.77 -10.90 -1.43
N VAL A 78 -7.54 -11.10 -0.15
CA VAL A 78 -7.17 -12.40 0.45
C VAL A 78 -8.40 -13.21 0.82
N LEU A 79 -9.44 -12.56 1.30
CA LEU A 79 -10.71 -13.19 1.65
C LEU A 79 -11.47 -13.70 0.43
N LYS A 80 -11.09 -13.24 -0.79
CA LYS A 80 -11.68 -13.67 -2.07
C LYS A 80 -13.20 -13.49 -2.16
N ASP A 81 -13.73 -12.51 -1.45
CA ASP A 81 -15.12 -12.12 -1.61
C ASP A 81 -15.28 -11.36 -2.93
N GLN A 82 -15.87 -12.02 -3.92
CA GLN A 82 -16.02 -11.48 -5.27
C GLN A 82 -17.06 -10.34 -5.36
N GLU A 83 -17.87 -10.15 -4.34
CA GLU A 83 -18.89 -9.09 -4.30
C GLU A 83 -18.31 -7.75 -3.83
N MET A 84 -17.15 -7.77 -3.16
CA MET A 84 -16.51 -6.58 -2.61
C MET A 84 -15.35 -6.10 -3.50
N LEU A 85 -15.12 -4.80 -3.49
CA LEU A 85 -13.94 -4.21 -4.11
C LEU A 85 -12.68 -4.76 -3.45
N GLN A 86 -11.66 -5.01 -4.24
CA GLN A 86 -10.40 -5.61 -3.83
C GLN A 86 -9.21 -4.87 -4.45
N ILE A 87 -8.15 -4.70 -3.67
CA ILE A 87 -6.88 -4.16 -4.15
C ILE A 87 -5.77 -5.17 -3.86
N ALA A 88 -5.01 -5.56 -4.90
CA ALA A 88 -3.85 -6.42 -4.71
C ALA A 88 -2.70 -5.68 -4.02
N MET A 89 -1.76 -6.43 -3.45
CA MET A 89 -0.61 -5.93 -2.70
C MET A 89 0.20 -4.87 -3.47
N ARG A 90 0.51 -5.10 -4.75
CA ARG A 90 1.37 -4.19 -5.53
C ARG A 90 0.73 -2.81 -5.75
N PRO A 91 -0.50 -2.69 -6.26
CA PRO A 91 -1.17 -1.40 -6.35
C PRO A 91 -1.31 -0.73 -4.97
N ALA A 92 -1.64 -1.48 -3.94
CA ALA A 92 -1.80 -0.96 -2.58
C ALA A 92 -0.52 -0.30 -2.04
N VAL A 93 0.65 -0.90 -2.28
CA VAL A 93 1.95 -0.32 -1.92
C VAL A 93 2.17 1.02 -2.62
N GLU A 94 1.85 1.11 -3.91
CA GLU A 94 1.97 2.37 -4.66
C GLU A 94 1.02 3.45 -4.11
N LEU A 95 -0.23 3.10 -3.81
CA LEU A 95 -1.21 4.01 -3.23
C LEU A 95 -0.83 4.49 -1.82
N SER A 96 -0.05 3.72 -1.09
CA SER A 96 0.44 4.11 0.26
C SER A 96 1.34 5.34 0.26
N TYR A 97 1.89 5.73 -0.90
CA TYR A 97 2.70 6.94 -1.06
C TYR A 97 1.85 8.19 -1.34
N LEU A 98 0.57 8.04 -1.61
CA LEU A 98 -0.34 9.17 -1.72
C LEU A 98 -0.57 9.83 -0.35
N ARG A 99 -0.90 11.12 -0.37
CA ARG A 99 -1.32 11.83 0.84
C ARG A 99 -2.66 11.28 1.33
N LYS A 100 -2.95 11.45 2.62
CA LYS A 100 -4.18 10.92 3.21
C LYS A 100 -5.44 11.45 2.54
N GLU A 101 -5.44 12.73 2.18
CA GLU A 101 -6.54 13.39 1.48
C GLU A 101 -6.72 12.85 0.07
N GLU A 102 -5.61 12.58 -0.63
CA GLU A 102 -5.64 11.96 -1.96
C GLU A 102 -6.16 10.51 -1.90
N GLN A 103 -5.79 9.77 -0.88
CA GLN A 103 -6.30 8.41 -0.63
C GLN A 103 -7.81 8.44 -0.36
N ALA A 104 -8.29 9.40 0.45
CA ALA A 104 -9.71 9.55 0.74
C ALA A 104 -10.51 9.91 -0.52
N ASP A 105 -10.00 10.82 -1.34
CA ASP A 105 -10.59 11.17 -2.62
C ASP A 105 -10.64 9.97 -3.58
N LEU A 106 -9.55 9.20 -3.64
CA LEU A 106 -9.48 7.99 -4.46
C LEU A 106 -10.47 6.91 -3.98
N PHE A 107 -10.60 6.73 -2.67
CA PHE A 107 -11.55 5.77 -2.12
C PHE A 107 -12.99 6.11 -2.54
N ALA A 108 -13.38 7.39 -2.44
CA ALA A 108 -14.68 7.85 -2.89
C ALA A 108 -14.91 7.60 -4.39
N ILE A 109 -13.88 7.82 -5.22
CA ILE A 109 -13.93 7.55 -6.66
C ILE A 109 -14.08 6.05 -6.93
N MET A 110 -13.34 5.20 -6.23
CA MET A 110 -13.45 3.75 -6.37
C MET A 110 -14.85 3.24 -6.03
N ASP A 111 -15.44 3.77 -4.96
CA ASP A 111 -16.80 3.43 -4.55
C ASP A 111 -17.84 3.87 -5.60
N GLU A 112 -17.72 5.09 -6.09
CA GLU A 112 -18.62 5.64 -7.13
C GLU A 112 -18.51 4.89 -8.47
N MET A 113 -17.30 4.56 -8.89
CA MET A 113 -17.04 3.87 -10.16
C MET A 113 -17.14 2.33 -10.07
N ASP A 114 -17.31 1.79 -8.88
CA ASP A 114 -17.30 0.35 -8.60
C ASP A 114 -16.08 -0.38 -9.21
N CYS A 115 -14.91 0.24 -9.10
CA CYS A 115 -13.67 -0.33 -9.60
C CYS A 115 -12.45 0.14 -8.81
N THR A 116 -11.37 -0.62 -8.90
CA THR A 116 -10.08 -0.32 -8.27
C THR A 116 -9.00 -0.07 -9.32
N PRO A 117 -7.96 0.75 -9.01
CA PRO A 117 -6.90 1.03 -9.95
C PRO A 117 -6.05 -0.22 -10.23
N SER A 118 -5.56 -0.32 -11.47
CA SER A 118 -4.52 -1.29 -11.82
C SER A 118 -3.18 -0.87 -11.23
N HIS A 119 -2.19 -1.78 -11.25
CA HIS A 119 -0.84 -1.45 -10.80
C HIS A 119 -0.22 -0.28 -11.59
N ALA A 120 -0.41 -0.25 -12.91
CA ALA A 120 0.08 0.85 -13.75
C ALA A 120 -0.59 2.18 -13.41
N GLN A 121 -1.90 2.18 -13.17
CA GLN A 121 -2.64 3.36 -12.74
C GLN A 121 -2.18 3.86 -11.37
N ALA A 122 -1.94 2.95 -10.43
CA ALA A 122 -1.43 3.28 -9.09
C ALA A 122 -0.02 3.89 -9.14
N ILE A 123 0.88 3.37 -9.98
CA ILE A 123 2.21 3.96 -10.23
C ILE A 123 2.07 5.38 -10.77
N LYS A 124 1.18 5.60 -11.75
CA LYS A 124 0.95 6.92 -12.33
C LYS A 124 0.43 7.92 -11.31
N MET A 125 -0.52 7.52 -10.46
CA MET A 125 -1.03 8.34 -9.36
C MET A 125 0.08 8.73 -8.40
N ARG A 126 0.92 7.77 -8.00
CA ARG A 126 2.08 8.03 -7.14
C ARG A 126 3.04 9.04 -7.77
N GLN A 127 3.44 8.85 -9.02
CA GLN A 127 4.35 9.75 -9.73
C GLN A 127 3.79 11.18 -9.82
N MET A 128 2.51 11.31 -10.12
CA MET A 128 1.85 12.62 -10.19
C MET A 128 1.72 13.28 -8.81
N SER A 129 1.48 12.51 -7.76
CA SER A 129 1.44 13.01 -6.39
C SER A 129 2.83 13.46 -5.91
N GLU A 130 3.88 12.67 -6.19
CA GLU A 130 5.27 12.99 -5.84
C GLU A 130 5.80 14.25 -6.58
N ALA A 131 5.27 14.55 -7.76
CA ALA A 131 5.60 15.76 -8.51
C ALA A 131 5.00 17.05 -7.91
N LYS A 132 4.01 16.92 -7.01
CA LYS A 132 3.40 18.05 -6.31
C LYS A 132 4.30 18.52 -5.16
N THR A 133 4.45 19.83 -5.01
CA THR A 133 5.31 20.45 -3.99
C THR A 133 4.48 21.17 -2.93
N GLY A 134 5.02 21.26 -1.72
CA GLY A 134 4.38 21.96 -0.61
C GLY A 134 3.02 21.34 -0.24
N ASP A 135 2.00 22.17 -0.11
CA ASP A 135 0.64 21.75 0.24
C ASP A 135 -0.22 21.35 -0.98
N GLU A 136 0.35 21.38 -2.18
CA GLU A 136 -0.34 20.94 -3.37
C GLU A 136 -0.60 19.43 -3.33
N ARG A 137 -1.80 19.05 -3.72
CA ARG A 137 -2.21 17.65 -3.82
C ARG A 137 -2.74 17.32 -5.20
N LEU A 138 -2.79 16.03 -5.51
CA LEU A 138 -3.38 15.54 -6.74
C LEU A 138 -4.89 15.80 -6.73
N ALA A 139 -5.39 16.49 -7.77
CA ALA A 139 -6.81 16.81 -7.87
C ALA A 139 -7.67 15.58 -8.12
N LYS A 140 -8.92 15.62 -7.66
CA LYS A 140 -9.91 14.55 -7.92
C LYS A 140 -10.08 14.26 -9.41
N ASP A 141 -10.15 15.31 -10.23
CA ASP A 141 -10.31 15.17 -11.69
C ASP A 141 -9.15 14.40 -12.33
N ALA A 142 -7.93 14.60 -11.85
CA ALA A 142 -6.77 13.85 -12.30
C ALA A 142 -6.87 12.36 -11.89
N LEU A 143 -7.32 12.07 -10.68
CA LEU A 143 -7.56 10.68 -10.22
C LEU A 143 -8.64 10.01 -11.07
N VAL A 144 -9.76 10.68 -11.33
CA VAL A 144 -10.83 10.16 -12.18
C VAL A 144 -10.33 9.90 -13.60
N SER A 145 -9.53 10.79 -14.15
CA SER A 145 -8.94 10.64 -15.49
C SER A 145 -8.07 9.41 -15.58
N ILE A 146 -7.20 9.17 -14.57
CA ILE A 146 -6.35 7.98 -14.51
C ILE A 146 -7.20 6.71 -14.38
N MET A 147 -8.24 6.74 -13.54
CA MET A 147 -9.13 5.58 -13.35
C MET A 147 -9.91 5.21 -14.61
N LYS A 148 -10.18 6.17 -15.47
CA LYS A 148 -10.87 5.94 -16.77
C LYS A 148 -9.94 5.47 -17.89
N GLU A 149 -8.62 5.52 -17.70
CA GLU A 149 -7.67 4.99 -18.69
C GLU A 149 -7.88 3.49 -18.87
N GLU A 150 -7.78 3.03 -20.12
CA GLU A 150 -7.85 1.61 -20.43
C GLU A 150 -6.74 0.84 -19.69
N LYS A 151 -7.14 -0.22 -19.01
CA LYS A 151 -6.18 -1.11 -18.32
C LYS A 151 -5.58 -2.04 -19.38
N PRO A 152 -4.25 -2.00 -19.61
CA PRO A 152 -3.64 -2.97 -20.50
C PRO A 152 -3.91 -4.39 -19.96
N ASN A 153 -4.42 -5.29 -20.78
CA ASN A 153 -4.79 -6.68 -20.48
C ASN A 153 -6.12 -6.89 -19.72
N GLN A 154 -7.02 -5.93 -19.67
CA GLN A 154 -8.40 -6.24 -19.33
C GLN A 154 -9.09 -6.87 -20.55
N VAL A 155 -9.23 -8.20 -20.50
CA VAL A 155 -10.26 -8.87 -21.29
C VAL A 155 -11.58 -8.36 -20.76
N GLU A 156 -12.41 -7.76 -21.62
CA GLU A 156 -13.76 -7.36 -21.26
C GLU A 156 -14.48 -8.60 -20.71
N GLN A 157 -14.58 -8.68 -19.39
CA GLN A 157 -15.49 -9.63 -18.78
C GLN A 157 -16.89 -9.05 -18.95
N PHE A 158 -17.57 -9.51 -19.98
CA PHE A 158 -19.01 -9.27 -20.11
C PHE A 158 -19.67 -9.87 -18.87
N LYS A 159 -20.00 -9.03 -17.90
CA LYS A 159 -20.95 -9.38 -16.84
C LYS A 159 -22.29 -9.60 -17.51
N ILE A 160 -22.62 -10.84 -17.78
CA ILE A 160 -23.97 -11.23 -18.19
C ILE A 160 -24.89 -10.88 -17.02
N PRO A 161 -25.84 -9.95 -17.18
CA PRO A 161 -26.75 -9.61 -16.09
C PRO A 161 -27.52 -10.88 -15.72
N LYS A 162 -27.50 -11.24 -14.43
CA LYS A 162 -28.19 -12.43 -13.87
C LYS A 162 -29.70 -12.50 -14.18
N ASN A 163 -30.28 -11.45 -14.74
CA ASN A 163 -31.73 -11.35 -15.02
C ASN A 163 -32.14 -11.80 -16.43
N ARG A 164 -31.28 -12.45 -17.19
CA ARG A 164 -31.58 -12.96 -18.52
C ARG A 164 -31.55 -14.49 -18.65
N ILE A 165 -31.68 -15.19 -17.55
CA ILE A 165 -31.95 -16.63 -17.57
C ILE A 165 -33.43 -16.79 -17.26
N ALA A 166 -34.21 -16.72 -18.30
CA ALA A 166 -35.56 -17.24 -18.25
C ALA A 166 -35.54 -18.71 -18.71
#